data_693dc6dee95b7df7b1c068292c6fbeae
#
_entry.id   693dc6dee95b7df7b1c068292c6fbeae
#
_cell.length_a   1.000
_cell.length_b   1.000
_cell.length_c   1.000
_cell.angle_alpha   90.00
_cell.angle_beta   90.00
_cell.angle_gamma   90.00
#
_symmetry.space_group_name_H-M   'P 1'
#
loop_
_entity.id
_entity.type
_entity.pdbx_description
1 polymer ?
#
loop_
_entity_poly.entity_id
_entity_poly.type
_entity_poly.pdbx_seq_one_letter_code
_entity_poly.pdbx_strand_id
1 'polypeptide(L)'
;MAKPYREMRPMLSPHSGEFHLKLASTGRNGEIMDDRELLEYAIAAARQGASEGGVPIGGALVVDGKVLGVGYNKRVQMGSAIRHGETDCLENIGRLPASVYAKATMYTTLSPCHMCSGAILLYGIPRVVLGENETFMGAEDLLRSHGVEVINLNSQECKDLMAKFIAEKPDVWNEDIGEE
;
A
#
# COMPACT_ATOMS: atom_id res chain seq x y z
N MET A 1 -14.87 25.20 21.57
CA MET A 1 -15.95 24.47 20.85
C MET A 1 -15.47 24.11 19.46
N ALA A 2 -15.21 22.83 19.21
CA ALA A 2 -14.78 22.35 17.92
C ALA A 2 -15.99 22.33 16.96
N LYS A 3 -15.83 22.86 15.74
CA LYS A 3 -16.86 22.83 14.71
C LYS A 3 -17.13 21.38 14.28
N PRO A 4 -18.40 20.99 14.02
CA PRO A 4 -18.72 19.66 13.55
C PRO A 4 -18.10 19.41 12.16
N TYR A 5 -17.59 18.21 11.97
CA TYR A 5 -16.98 17.71 10.74
C TYR A 5 -18.05 17.66 9.63
N ARG A 6 -18.12 18.70 8.85
CA ARG A 6 -19.02 18.79 7.70
C ARG A 6 -18.32 18.17 6.51
N GLU A 7 -18.98 17.21 5.86
CA GLU A 7 -18.62 16.52 4.64
C GLU A 7 -17.56 17.24 3.77
N MET A 8 -16.30 16.84 3.94
CA MET A 8 -15.23 17.28 3.04
C MET A 8 -15.26 16.37 1.82
N ARG A 9 -15.71 16.92 0.70
CA ARG A 9 -15.42 16.32 -0.61
C ARG A 9 -13.91 16.17 -0.73
N PRO A 10 -13.39 15.04 -1.24
CA PRO A 10 -11.97 14.93 -1.53
C PRO A 10 -11.59 16.04 -2.50
N MET A 11 -10.64 16.89 -2.12
CA MET A 11 -9.99 17.80 -3.06
C MET A 11 -9.13 16.94 -3.98
N LEU A 12 -9.63 16.67 -5.17
CA LEU A 12 -8.86 16.06 -6.25
C LEU A 12 -7.73 17.02 -6.63
N SER A 13 -6.50 16.58 -6.46
CA SER A 13 -5.33 17.25 -7.02
C SER A 13 -5.43 17.25 -8.55
N PRO A 14 -5.18 18.38 -9.25
CA PRO A 14 -5.39 18.46 -10.70
C PRO A 14 -4.34 17.75 -11.56
N HIS A 15 -3.50 16.89 -10.99
CA HIS A 15 -2.37 16.25 -11.69
C HIS A 15 -2.35 14.72 -11.60
N SER A 16 -3.44 14.09 -11.20
CA SER A 16 -3.54 12.62 -11.22
C SER A 16 -4.26 12.17 -12.48
N GLY A 17 -3.55 11.52 -13.39
CA GLY A 17 -4.18 10.69 -14.43
C GLY A 17 -5.21 9.78 -13.76
N GLU A 18 -6.43 9.77 -14.29
CA GLU A 18 -7.60 9.13 -13.68
C GLU A 18 -7.41 7.62 -13.57
N PHE A 19 -6.93 7.15 -12.43
CA PHE A 19 -7.03 5.75 -12.05
C PHE A 19 -8.41 5.52 -11.42
N HIS A 20 -9.44 5.38 -12.25
CA HIS A 20 -10.78 4.99 -11.81
C HIS A 20 -10.87 3.47 -11.63
N LEU A 21 -10.20 2.92 -10.59
CA LEU A 21 -10.64 1.65 -10.05
C LEU A 21 -12.02 1.89 -9.42
N LYS A 22 -13.07 1.31 -9.99
CA LYS A 22 -14.39 1.26 -9.34
C LYS A 22 -14.17 0.57 -7.99
N LEU A 23 -14.23 1.34 -6.90
CA LEU A 23 -14.15 0.85 -5.54
C LEU A 23 -15.31 -0.13 -5.30
N ALA A 24 -15.05 -1.41 -5.47
CA ALA A 24 -16.04 -2.47 -5.24
C ALA A 24 -15.99 -2.87 -3.76
N SER A 25 -17.15 -2.90 -3.13
CA SER A 25 -17.32 -3.42 -1.76
C SER A 25 -17.67 -4.91 -1.72
N THR A 26 -17.83 -5.54 -2.88
CA THR A 26 -18.20 -6.96 -3.02
C THR A 26 -17.48 -7.55 -4.21
N GLY A 27 -17.01 -8.78 -4.09
CA GLY A 27 -16.49 -9.59 -5.19
C GLY A 27 -17.54 -9.77 -6.31
N ARG A 28 -17.14 -10.39 -7.42
CA ARG A 28 -18.00 -10.57 -8.62
C ARG A 28 -19.35 -11.24 -8.37
N ASN A 29 -19.51 -11.93 -7.23
CA ASN A 29 -20.72 -12.69 -6.85
C ASN A 29 -21.46 -12.12 -5.62
N GLY A 30 -21.12 -10.90 -5.13
CA GLY A 30 -21.75 -10.35 -3.93
C GLY A 30 -21.21 -10.91 -2.61
N GLU A 31 -20.18 -11.75 -2.65
CA GLU A 31 -19.48 -12.29 -1.48
C GLU A 31 -18.45 -11.31 -0.93
N ILE A 32 -18.08 -11.46 0.36
CA ILE A 32 -17.01 -10.67 0.97
C ILE A 32 -15.68 -11.13 0.33
N MET A 33 -14.92 -10.19 -0.23
CA MET A 33 -13.61 -10.47 -0.83
C MET A 33 -12.65 -11.04 0.23
N ASP A 34 -11.90 -12.06 -0.13
CA ASP A 34 -10.84 -12.62 0.71
C ASP A 34 -9.54 -11.79 0.61
N ASP A 35 -8.54 -12.15 1.43
CA ASP A 35 -7.26 -11.43 1.45
C ASP A 35 -6.51 -11.48 0.12
N ARG A 36 -6.64 -12.55 -0.67
CA ARG A 36 -5.99 -12.66 -1.98
C ARG A 36 -6.66 -11.74 -2.99
N GLU A 37 -7.98 -11.69 -3.00
CA GLU A 37 -8.76 -10.80 -3.85
C GLU A 37 -8.50 -9.33 -3.50
N LEU A 38 -8.35 -9.00 -2.20
CA LEU A 38 -8.04 -7.65 -1.74
C LEU A 38 -6.60 -7.25 -2.04
N LEU A 39 -5.64 -8.18 -1.99
CA LEU A 39 -4.25 -7.95 -2.39
C LEU A 39 -4.12 -7.57 -3.88
N GLU A 40 -5.03 -8.06 -4.75
CA GLU A 40 -5.01 -7.72 -6.18
C GLU A 40 -5.08 -6.21 -6.45
N TYR A 41 -5.69 -5.42 -5.56
CA TYR A 41 -5.68 -3.95 -5.68
C TYR A 41 -4.28 -3.37 -5.50
N ALA A 42 -3.51 -3.89 -4.55
CA ALA A 42 -2.11 -3.50 -4.37
C ALA A 42 -1.24 -3.99 -5.53
N ILE A 43 -1.46 -5.21 -6.03
CA ILE A 43 -0.75 -5.76 -7.19
C ILE A 43 -1.04 -4.94 -8.44
N ALA A 44 -2.28 -4.56 -8.68
CA ALA A 44 -2.64 -3.70 -9.81
C ALA A 44 -1.94 -2.33 -9.74
N ALA A 45 -1.85 -1.74 -8.54
CA ALA A 45 -1.10 -0.51 -8.31
C ALA A 45 0.41 -0.70 -8.54
N ALA A 46 1.00 -1.83 -8.10
CA ALA A 46 2.39 -2.16 -8.37
C ALA A 46 2.69 -2.29 -9.87
N ARG A 47 1.81 -2.96 -10.62
CA ARG A 47 1.92 -3.07 -12.09
C ARG A 47 1.86 -1.68 -12.76
N GLN A 48 1.01 -0.78 -12.27
CA GLN A 48 0.94 0.60 -12.75
C GLN A 48 2.28 1.30 -12.54
N GLY A 49 2.83 1.26 -11.32
CA GLY A 49 4.14 1.84 -11.00
C GLY A 49 5.27 1.29 -11.88
N ALA A 50 5.28 -0.04 -12.13
CA ALA A 50 6.21 -0.70 -13.03
C ALA A 50 6.10 -0.17 -14.47
N SER A 51 4.87 0.00 -14.97
CA SER A 51 4.62 0.50 -16.34
C SER A 51 5.10 1.93 -16.54
N GLU A 52 5.20 2.71 -15.47
CA GLU A 52 5.73 4.07 -15.42
C GLU A 52 7.25 4.10 -15.15
N GLY A 53 7.89 2.95 -15.03
CA GLY A 53 9.33 2.81 -14.86
C GLY A 53 9.82 2.86 -13.41
N GLY A 54 8.91 2.92 -12.43
CA GLY A 54 9.21 2.91 -11.00
C GLY A 54 9.28 1.52 -10.38
N VAL A 55 9.57 1.47 -9.08
CA VAL A 55 9.64 0.23 -8.29
C VAL A 55 8.26 -0.41 -8.21
N PRO A 56 8.08 -1.72 -8.51
CA PRO A 56 6.78 -2.37 -8.58
C PRO A 56 6.23 -2.76 -7.20
N ILE A 57 6.06 -1.78 -6.33
CA ILE A 57 5.47 -1.97 -5.00
C ILE A 57 4.19 -1.14 -4.91
N GLY A 58 3.10 -1.80 -4.53
CA GLY A 58 1.79 -1.19 -4.38
C GLY A 58 1.20 -1.42 -2.99
N GLY A 59 0.30 -0.53 -2.60
CA GLY A 59 -0.45 -0.60 -1.36
C GLY A 59 -1.93 -0.33 -1.55
N ALA A 60 -2.76 -0.90 -0.68
CA ALA A 60 -4.19 -0.64 -0.61
C ALA A 60 -4.65 -0.60 0.85
N LEU A 61 -5.49 0.35 1.20
CA LEU A 61 -6.12 0.41 2.53
C LEU A 61 -7.57 -0.03 2.44
N VAL A 62 -7.94 -1.00 3.28
CA VAL A 62 -9.28 -1.63 3.27
C VAL A 62 -9.91 -1.51 4.65
N VAL A 63 -11.18 -1.15 4.71
CA VAL A 63 -12.01 -1.14 5.93
C VAL A 63 -13.32 -1.84 5.65
N ASP A 64 -13.68 -2.81 6.49
CA ASP A 64 -14.93 -3.59 6.37
C ASP A 64 -15.13 -4.16 4.95
N GLY A 65 -14.06 -4.72 4.35
CA GLY A 65 -14.05 -5.27 2.99
C GLY A 65 -14.11 -4.23 1.87
N LYS A 66 -14.12 -2.94 2.19
CA LYS A 66 -14.15 -1.84 1.21
C LYS A 66 -12.77 -1.24 1.02
N VAL A 67 -12.27 -1.20 -0.20
CA VAL A 67 -11.04 -0.49 -0.56
C VAL A 67 -11.29 1.01 -0.48
N LEU A 68 -10.56 1.70 0.41
CA LEU A 68 -10.64 3.15 0.58
C LEU A 68 -9.74 3.90 -0.40
N GLY A 69 -8.61 3.29 -0.76
CA GLY A 69 -7.69 3.83 -1.72
C GLY A 69 -6.52 2.90 -1.98
N VAL A 70 -5.77 3.22 -3.01
CA VAL A 70 -4.57 2.50 -3.44
C VAL A 70 -3.42 3.49 -3.68
N GLY A 71 -2.21 2.99 -3.65
CA GLY A 71 -1.00 3.74 -3.98
C GLY A 71 0.07 2.81 -4.52
N TYR A 72 1.11 3.36 -5.12
CA TYR A 72 2.28 2.63 -5.56
C TYR A 72 3.55 3.45 -5.35
N ASN A 73 4.71 2.80 -5.38
CA ASN A 73 5.98 3.49 -5.22
C ASN A 73 6.16 4.51 -6.34
N LYS A 74 6.27 5.79 -5.97
CA LYS A 74 6.43 6.95 -6.86
C LYS A 74 7.74 7.69 -6.63
N ARG A 75 8.72 7.04 -6.01
CA ARG A 75 10.01 7.68 -5.75
C ARG A 75 10.68 8.10 -7.06
N VAL A 76 10.73 7.21 -8.04
CA VAL A 76 11.31 7.49 -9.37
C VAL A 76 10.49 8.52 -10.13
N GLN A 77 9.17 8.32 -10.23
CA GLN A 77 8.29 9.14 -11.07
C GLN A 77 8.18 10.59 -10.56
N MET A 78 8.26 10.79 -9.25
CA MET A 78 8.07 12.11 -8.62
C MET A 78 9.34 12.67 -7.95
N GLY A 79 10.45 11.96 -8.00
CA GLY A 79 11.66 12.34 -7.25
C GLY A 79 11.39 12.43 -5.74
N SER A 80 10.53 11.57 -5.21
CA SER A 80 10.09 11.62 -3.82
C SER A 80 10.91 10.69 -2.93
N ALA A 81 11.34 11.17 -1.78
CA ALA A 81 12.04 10.35 -0.79
C ALA A 81 11.12 9.43 0.01
N ILE A 82 9.81 9.66 0.03
CA ILE A 82 8.88 9.03 0.98
C ILE A 82 7.68 8.32 0.35
N ARG A 83 7.41 8.47 -0.96
CA ARG A 83 6.25 7.87 -1.62
C ARG A 83 6.51 6.41 -1.98
N HIS A 84 6.52 5.54 -0.97
CA HIS A 84 6.40 4.10 -1.13
C HIS A 84 4.94 3.70 -1.38
N GLY A 85 4.65 2.46 -1.69
CA GLY A 85 3.28 2.00 -1.98
C GLY A 85 2.30 2.32 -0.88
N GLU A 86 2.66 2.04 0.37
CA GLU A 86 1.83 2.26 1.56
C GLU A 86 1.66 3.75 1.88
N THR A 87 2.74 4.52 1.86
CA THR A 87 2.69 5.96 2.15
C THR A 87 1.99 6.75 1.05
N ASP A 88 2.17 6.36 -0.23
CA ASP A 88 1.40 6.92 -1.34
C ASP A 88 -0.09 6.57 -1.23
N CYS A 89 -0.43 5.35 -0.81
CA CYS A 89 -1.80 4.95 -0.52
C CYS A 89 -2.43 5.85 0.56
N LEU A 90 -1.74 6.06 1.68
CA LEU A 90 -2.21 6.92 2.76
C LEU A 90 -2.37 8.38 2.30
N GLU A 91 -1.45 8.89 1.50
CA GLU A 91 -1.53 10.24 0.94
C GLU A 91 -2.73 10.39 -0.01
N ASN A 92 -2.98 9.41 -0.87
CA ASN A 92 -4.11 9.43 -1.82
C ASN A 92 -5.47 9.39 -1.13
N ILE A 93 -5.57 8.69 0.01
CA ILE A 93 -6.79 8.62 0.81
C ILE A 93 -7.03 9.95 1.55
N GLY A 94 -5.96 10.63 1.92
CA GLY A 94 -6.02 11.85 2.72
C GLY A 94 -6.33 11.59 4.19
N ARG A 95 -6.75 12.64 4.91
CA ARG A 95 -6.99 12.56 6.36
C ARG A 95 -8.29 11.82 6.68
N LEU A 96 -8.16 10.79 7.50
CA LEU A 96 -9.30 10.05 8.06
C LEU A 96 -9.31 10.15 9.59
N PRO A 97 -10.47 9.98 10.24
CA PRO A 97 -10.55 9.80 11.69
C PRO A 97 -9.76 8.58 12.16
N ALA A 98 -9.15 8.65 13.34
CA ALA A 98 -8.42 7.52 13.94
C ALA A 98 -9.29 6.25 14.06
N SER A 99 -10.59 6.40 14.28
CA SER A 99 -11.55 5.28 14.35
C SER A 99 -11.71 4.51 13.03
N VAL A 100 -11.37 5.12 11.90
CA VAL A 100 -11.36 4.45 10.58
C VAL A 100 -10.08 3.64 10.44
N TYR A 101 -8.92 4.24 10.73
CA TYR A 101 -7.64 3.53 10.70
C TYR A 101 -7.59 2.33 11.66
N ALA A 102 -8.20 2.45 12.86
CA ALA A 102 -8.27 1.37 13.87
C ALA A 102 -9.06 0.14 13.40
N LYS A 103 -9.76 0.20 12.29
CA LYS A 103 -10.48 -0.92 11.65
C LYS A 103 -9.87 -1.33 10.31
N ALA A 104 -8.80 -0.65 9.90
CA ALA A 104 -8.24 -0.84 8.58
C ALA A 104 -7.30 -2.05 8.52
N THR A 105 -7.18 -2.60 7.33
CA THR A 105 -6.10 -3.50 6.95
C THR A 105 -5.28 -2.82 5.83
N MET A 106 -3.96 -2.77 6.01
CA MET A 106 -3.05 -2.37 4.95
C MET A 106 -2.65 -3.60 4.15
N TYR A 107 -2.92 -3.59 2.87
CA TYR A 107 -2.41 -4.57 1.91
C TYR A 107 -1.20 -3.96 1.21
N THR A 108 -0.12 -4.71 1.10
CA THR A 108 1.11 -4.28 0.42
C THR A 108 1.73 -5.45 -0.35
N THR A 109 2.32 -5.19 -1.50
CA THR A 109 2.89 -6.27 -2.32
C THR A 109 4.22 -6.80 -1.78
N LEU A 110 4.94 -5.99 -0.99
CA LEU A 110 6.21 -6.33 -0.36
C LEU A 110 6.16 -6.04 1.14
N SER A 111 6.99 -6.73 1.92
CA SER A 111 7.16 -6.47 3.36
C SER A 111 7.47 -4.99 3.64
N PRO A 112 6.68 -4.30 4.51
CA PRO A 112 6.81 -2.86 4.70
C PRO A 112 8.12 -2.49 5.41
N CYS A 113 8.83 -1.50 4.85
CA CYS A 113 10.05 -0.97 5.45
C CYS A 113 9.76 -0.24 6.77
N HIS A 114 10.80 0.21 7.49
CA HIS A 114 10.64 0.93 8.76
C HIS A 114 9.81 2.21 8.64
N MET A 115 9.94 2.96 7.54
CA MET A 115 9.14 4.18 7.30
C MET A 115 7.64 3.84 7.16
N CYS A 116 7.30 2.87 6.33
CA CYS A 116 5.92 2.44 6.13
C CYS A 116 5.33 1.81 7.39
N SER A 117 6.12 0.97 8.09
CA SER A 117 5.72 0.40 9.38
C SER A 117 5.50 1.47 10.43
N GLY A 118 6.34 2.51 10.47
CA GLY A 118 6.13 3.68 11.32
C GLY A 118 4.81 4.40 11.05
N ALA A 119 4.43 4.56 9.79
CA ALA A 119 3.13 5.14 9.42
C ALA A 119 1.95 4.24 9.83
N ILE A 120 2.06 2.92 9.64
CA ILE A 120 1.07 1.93 10.07
C ILE A 120 0.85 2.01 11.60
N LEU A 121 1.94 2.05 12.37
CA LEU A 121 1.89 2.18 13.83
C LEU A 121 1.34 3.52 14.29
N LEU A 122 1.75 4.63 13.66
CA LEU A 122 1.28 5.98 13.99
C LEU A 122 -0.25 6.09 13.88
N TYR A 123 -0.81 5.53 12.81
CA TYR A 123 -2.26 5.57 12.58
C TYR A 123 -3.02 4.47 13.30
N GLY A 124 -2.34 3.54 13.98
CA GLY A 124 -2.97 2.44 14.71
C GLY A 124 -3.68 1.44 13.81
N ILE A 125 -3.15 1.19 12.61
CA ILE A 125 -3.68 0.17 11.70
C ILE A 125 -3.37 -1.20 12.29
N PRO A 126 -4.39 -2.02 12.65
CA PRO A 126 -4.17 -3.24 13.44
C PRO A 126 -3.73 -4.45 12.62
N ARG A 127 -3.78 -4.38 11.29
CA ARG A 127 -3.56 -5.54 10.42
C ARG A 127 -2.83 -5.15 9.15
N VAL A 128 -1.85 -5.98 8.77
CA VAL A 128 -1.11 -5.89 7.50
C VAL A 128 -1.17 -7.24 6.79
N VAL A 129 -1.52 -7.23 5.52
CA VAL A 129 -1.43 -8.38 4.62
C VAL A 129 -0.42 -8.07 3.54
N LEU A 130 0.66 -8.83 3.48
CA LEU A 130 1.72 -8.63 2.51
C LEU A 130 1.76 -9.74 1.46
N GLY A 131 2.17 -9.38 0.26
CA GLY A 131 2.31 -10.28 -0.86
C GLY A 131 3.51 -11.21 -0.68
N GLU A 132 4.66 -10.66 -0.33
CA GLU A 132 5.89 -11.44 -0.14
C GLU A 132 6.90 -10.72 0.78
N ASN A 133 7.91 -11.45 1.27
CA ASN A 133 9.02 -10.93 2.08
C ASN A 133 10.35 -11.64 1.79
N GLU A 134 10.44 -12.39 0.70
CA GLU A 134 11.66 -13.08 0.31
C GLU A 134 12.66 -12.13 -0.36
N THR A 135 12.14 -11.20 -1.16
CA THR A 135 12.95 -10.18 -1.84
C THR A 135 13.54 -9.16 -0.86
N PHE A 136 12.73 -8.77 0.12
CA PHE A 136 13.11 -7.83 1.16
C PHE A 136 12.32 -8.13 2.44
N MET A 137 13.05 -8.35 3.54
CA MET A 137 12.47 -8.48 4.87
C MET A 137 12.44 -7.09 5.53
N GLY A 138 11.27 -6.50 5.58
CA GLY A 138 11.05 -5.19 6.19
C GLY A 138 10.96 -5.24 7.73
N ALA A 139 10.13 -4.37 8.31
CA ALA A 139 10.01 -4.23 9.77
C ALA A 139 8.85 -5.04 10.38
N GLU A 140 8.63 -6.29 9.93
CA GLU A 140 7.52 -7.13 10.40
C GLU A 140 7.57 -7.40 11.90
N ASP A 141 8.77 -7.64 12.46
CA ASP A 141 8.94 -7.89 13.90
C ASP A 141 8.58 -6.65 14.72
N LEU A 142 8.88 -5.44 14.21
CA LEU A 142 8.45 -4.20 14.83
C LEU A 142 6.91 -4.12 14.86
N LEU A 143 6.25 -4.41 13.76
CA LEU A 143 4.78 -4.41 13.68
C LEU A 143 4.18 -5.42 14.67
N ARG A 144 4.66 -6.66 14.67
CA ARG A 144 4.20 -7.73 15.56
C ARG A 144 4.43 -7.38 17.04
N SER A 145 5.58 -6.77 17.38
CA SER A 145 5.89 -6.35 18.75
C SER A 145 4.94 -5.28 19.29
N HIS A 146 4.28 -4.54 18.41
CA HIS A 146 3.26 -3.54 18.74
C HIS A 146 1.82 -4.06 18.56
N GLY A 147 1.65 -5.38 18.41
CA GLY A 147 0.33 -6.03 18.34
C GLY A 147 -0.35 -5.97 16.97
N VAL A 148 0.36 -5.57 15.92
CA VAL A 148 -0.18 -5.62 14.55
C VAL A 148 -0.17 -7.06 14.06
N GLU A 149 -1.31 -7.54 13.54
CA GLU A 149 -1.39 -8.82 12.85
C GLU A 149 -0.71 -8.69 11.49
N VAL A 150 0.29 -9.55 11.22
CA VAL A 150 1.03 -9.55 9.95
C VAL A 150 0.89 -10.90 9.28
N ILE A 151 0.25 -10.91 8.11
CA ILE A 151 -0.03 -12.11 7.29
C ILE A 151 0.75 -12.00 5.98
N ASN A 152 1.56 -13.02 5.67
CA ASN A 152 2.23 -13.16 4.38
C ASN A 152 1.47 -14.16 3.50
N LEU A 153 0.97 -13.71 2.35
CA LEU A 153 0.25 -14.55 1.39
C LEU A 153 1.18 -15.33 0.47
N ASN A 154 2.47 -15.04 0.52
CA ASN A 154 3.52 -15.70 -0.27
C ASN A 154 3.17 -15.72 -1.78
N SER A 155 2.80 -14.56 -2.31
CA SER A 155 2.35 -14.38 -3.69
C SER A 155 3.50 -14.53 -4.68
N GLN A 156 3.40 -15.51 -5.55
CA GLN A 156 4.40 -15.72 -6.62
C GLN A 156 4.46 -14.52 -7.56
N GLU A 157 3.32 -13.90 -7.85
CA GLU A 157 3.29 -12.73 -8.71
C GLU A 157 4.03 -11.52 -8.13
N CYS A 158 3.91 -11.27 -6.82
CA CYS A 158 4.66 -10.20 -6.15
C CYS A 158 6.17 -10.47 -6.26
N LYS A 159 6.60 -11.71 -6.05
CA LYS A 159 8.00 -12.10 -6.20
C LYS A 159 8.51 -11.92 -7.63
N ASP A 160 7.72 -12.32 -8.62
CA ASP A 160 8.10 -12.22 -10.04
C ASP A 160 8.23 -10.74 -10.48
N LEU A 161 7.33 -9.87 -10.02
CA LEU A 161 7.41 -8.43 -10.27
C LEU A 161 8.70 -7.83 -9.74
N MET A 162 9.06 -8.16 -8.48
CA MET A 162 10.28 -7.67 -7.85
C MET A 162 11.53 -8.26 -8.48
N ALA A 163 11.58 -9.56 -8.70
CA ALA A 163 12.72 -10.26 -9.30
C ALA A 163 13.05 -9.66 -10.68
N LYS A 164 12.03 -9.45 -11.51
CA LYS A 164 12.20 -8.81 -12.81
C LYS A 164 12.78 -7.41 -12.69
N PHE A 165 12.22 -6.58 -11.82
CA PHE A 165 12.65 -5.20 -11.63
C PHE A 165 14.09 -5.12 -11.15
N ILE A 166 14.46 -5.93 -10.16
CA ILE A 166 15.82 -5.96 -9.58
C ILE A 166 16.84 -6.39 -10.65
N ALA A 167 16.50 -7.39 -11.48
CA ALA A 167 17.37 -7.82 -12.56
C ALA A 167 17.60 -6.74 -13.62
N GLU A 168 16.59 -5.89 -13.89
CA GLU A 168 16.65 -4.83 -14.89
C GLU A 168 17.24 -3.51 -14.34
N LYS A 169 17.02 -3.21 -13.05
CA LYS A 169 17.36 -1.91 -12.43
C LYS A 169 17.88 -2.07 -11.00
N PRO A 170 18.99 -2.81 -10.79
CA PRO A 170 19.52 -3.08 -9.45
C PRO A 170 19.87 -1.80 -8.66
N ASP A 171 20.44 -0.79 -9.33
CA ASP A 171 20.85 0.46 -8.66
C ASP A 171 19.63 1.23 -8.13
N VAL A 172 18.53 1.25 -8.88
CA VAL A 172 17.28 1.90 -8.44
C VAL A 172 16.66 1.17 -7.26
N TRP A 173 16.75 -0.17 -7.25
CA TRP A 173 16.30 -0.97 -6.11
C TRP A 173 17.16 -0.74 -4.87
N ASN A 174 18.49 -0.78 -4.98
CA ASN A 174 19.38 -0.55 -3.86
C ASN A 174 19.13 0.83 -3.24
N GLU A 175 18.98 1.87 -4.07
CA GLU A 175 18.65 3.22 -3.61
C GLU A 175 17.29 3.26 -2.88
N ASP A 176 16.28 2.49 -3.32
CA ASP A 176 14.94 2.43 -2.70
C ASP A 176 14.99 1.87 -1.27
N ILE A 177 15.90 0.93 -1.01
CA ILE A 177 16.09 0.32 0.32
C ILE A 177 17.23 0.95 1.13
N GLY A 178 17.87 1.99 0.61
CA GLY A 178 18.97 2.72 1.29
C GLY A 178 20.31 2.01 1.24
N GLU A 179 20.55 1.18 0.23
CA GLU A 179 21.82 0.51 -0.07
C GLU A 179 22.51 1.15 -1.28
N GLU A 180 23.85 0.91 -1.44
CA GLU A 180 24.68 1.39 -2.56
C GLU A 180 25.10 0.22 -3.49
#